data_d8c946b76a6569e3e6d2ec34724c3c67
#
_entry.id   d8c946b76a6569e3e6d2ec34724c3c67
#
_cell.length_a   1.000
_cell.length_b   1.000
_cell.length_c   1.000
_cell.angle_alpha   90.00
_cell.angle_beta   90.00
_cell.angle_gamma   90.00
#
_symmetry.space_group_name_H-M   'P 1'
#
loop_
_entity.id
_entity.type
_entity.pdbx_description
1 polymer ?
#
loop_
_entity_poly.entity_id
_entity_poly.type
_entity_poly.pdbx_seq_one_letter_code
_entity_poly.pdbx_strand_id
1 'polypeptide(L)'
;MKRIIYLLVAVIGLLVGCTPDEETWVQAGFTTDRESYEIGDLITLTNTSTAENAQIAVCKWEFMGKVSYELTAPEPFRVEEGGDYLFRLTVTSDRGAMKSVFEKTIKIIDDGVRPTADFSWLPERIVAGEEVAFTDQSKAAEGSEIVKREWTFGAILSTEENPKMTFGSHGKINISLTVTDNKNRKDTKTVTVDVAKGAGSLGVLWSHSYDEQGVVYGTSPAISADGQYVYVSSSNDNLVCFTKSGERTWGFDCGQNDEPNRGSDYQHPTPTVDSDGTVYVAVGDNTTKAGADASKSASLYAVKGGADGGTQLWFTAIGAKSSMRPFGAPVVTDQYVMILTNSAPSTDGKHFRIYDKVSGMLKYAEKTSSGSYGGCVGLKDGRILVNTGQSSGRSYGTHTFFPKGNSWSKSSNEQNYAPNDQPNGSQIAVGADGKAYILCHNLGVRISTDETKALVYCYDTKKTTEGKVSTPEWYTAVKGENKQTGYGFVVDGNGGGYVATN
;
A
#
# COMPACT_ATOMS: atom_id res chain seq x y z
N MET A 1 92.40 72.24 49.13
CA MET A 1 90.96 72.16 49.08
C MET A 1 90.47 71.91 47.67
N LYS A 2 90.33 70.70 47.31
CA LYS A 2 89.96 70.33 45.91
C LYS A 2 88.47 69.90 45.93
N ARG A 3 87.67 70.62 45.13
CA ARG A 3 86.28 70.24 44.85
C ARG A 3 86.29 69.25 43.73
N ILE A 4 85.81 68.07 43.94
CA ILE A 4 85.54 67.06 42.93
C ILE A 4 84.10 67.24 42.48
N ILE A 5 83.94 67.59 41.23
CA ILE A 5 82.61 67.64 40.55
C ILE A 5 82.32 66.27 40.04
N TYR A 6 81.28 65.61 40.53
CA TYR A 6 80.79 64.38 39.98
C TYR A 6 79.79 64.73 38.90
N LEU A 7 80.09 64.31 37.71
CA LEU A 7 79.19 64.39 36.55
C LEU A 7 78.19 63.21 36.68
N LEU A 8 76.97 63.56 36.98
CA LEU A 8 75.86 62.57 36.99
C LEU A 8 75.39 62.36 35.56
N VAL A 9 75.77 61.24 34.94
CA VAL A 9 75.20 60.78 33.66
C VAL A 9 73.87 60.13 34.00
N ALA A 10 72.78 60.85 33.70
CA ALA A 10 71.43 60.30 33.75
C ALA A 10 71.24 59.35 32.58
N VAL A 11 71.35 58.04 32.86
CA VAL A 11 70.87 57.02 31.95
C VAL A 11 69.34 57.00 32.07
N ILE A 12 68.69 57.64 31.11
CA ILE A 12 67.26 57.46 30.90
C ILE A 12 67.04 56.04 30.38
N GLY A 13 66.88 55.10 31.29
CA GLY A 13 66.34 53.81 30.94
C GLY A 13 64.88 53.96 30.55
N LEU A 14 64.61 53.73 29.27
CA LEU A 14 63.24 53.49 28.83
C LEU A 14 62.74 52.29 29.59
N LEU A 15 62.04 52.52 30.70
CA LEU A 15 61.12 51.54 31.26
C LEU A 15 59.99 51.40 30.25
N VAL A 16 60.14 50.48 29.33
CA VAL A 16 58.99 49.86 28.68
C VAL A 16 58.19 49.25 29.81
N GLY A 17 57.22 49.95 30.32
CA GLY A 17 56.24 49.39 31.25
C GLY A 17 55.59 48.23 30.52
N CYS A 18 55.91 47.00 30.93
CA CYS A 18 54.98 45.93 30.73
C CYS A 18 53.71 46.36 31.43
N THR A 19 52.73 46.81 30.69
CA THR A 19 51.38 46.77 31.14
C THR A 19 51.13 45.31 31.54
N PRO A 20 50.64 44.99 32.71
CA PRO A 20 50.28 43.63 33.02
C PRO A 20 49.34 43.19 31.90
N ASP A 21 49.66 42.06 31.26
CA ASP A 21 48.75 41.47 30.30
C ASP A 21 47.40 41.41 30.97
N GLU A 22 46.44 42.19 30.43
CA GLU A 22 45.07 42.14 30.95
C GLU A 22 44.64 40.67 30.90
N GLU A 23 44.32 40.12 32.04
CA GLU A 23 43.91 38.70 32.12
C GLU A 23 42.73 38.49 31.18
N THR A 24 42.91 37.66 30.20
CA THR A 24 41.87 37.31 29.21
C THR A 24 41.34 35.94 29.54
N TRP A 25 40.04 35.86 29.81
CA TRP A 25 39.43 34.57 30.14
C TRP A 25 37.94 34.52 29.68
N VAL A 26 37.41 33.30 29.56
CA VAL A 26 36.01 32.97 29.46
C VAL A 26 35.63 32.01 30.56
N GLN A 27 34.50 32.20 31.16
CA GLN A 27 33.97 31.33 32.21
C GLN A 27 32.57 30.85 31.85
N ALA A 28 32.39 29.53 31.73
CA ALA A 28 31.11 28.91 31.56
C ALA A 28 30.30 28.95 32.83
N GLY A 29 29.04 29.20 32.74
CA GLY A 29 28.09 29.15 33.86
C GLY A 29 26.65 29.17 33.38
N PHE A 30 25.81 28.46 34.07
CA PHE A 30 24.38 28.56 33.91
C PHE A 30 23.64 28.31 35.22
N THR A 31 22.47 28.81 35.34
CA THR A 31 21.56 28.57 36.47
C THR A 31 20.28 27.89 35.99
N THR A 32 19.60 27.28 36.91
CA THR A 32 18.24 26.73 36.75
C THR A 32 17.28 27.54 37.59
N ASP A 33 16.03 27.60 37.19
CA ASP A 33 14.99 28.28 37.95
C ASP A 33 14.66 27.58 39.29
N ARG A 34 15.04 26.29 39.45
CA ARG A 34 14.88 25.50 40.68
C ARG A 34 16.07 24.57 40.87
N GLU A 35 16.20 24.05 42.10
CA GLU A 35 17.27 23.09 42.48
C GLU A 35 16.89 21.64 42.12
N SER A 36 15.59 21.32 42.10
CA SER A 36 15.06 19.99 41.70
C SER A 36 13.73 20.17 41.01
N TYR A 37 13.35 19.21 40.23
CA TYR A 37 12.13 19.18 39.42
C TYR A 37 11.40 17.88 39.61
N GLU A 38 10.12 17.87 39.35
CA GLU A 38 9.31 16.67 39.17
C GLU A 38 9.24 16.30 37.71
N ILE A 39 8.92 15.04 37.39
CA ILE A 39 8.65 14.63 36.00
C ILE A 39 7.57 15.53 35.40
N GLY A 40 7.85 16.02 34.19
CA GLY A 40 6.97 16.89 33.43
C GLY A 40 7.03 18.36 33.82
N ASP A 41 7.80 18.76 34.84
CA ASP A 41 8.07 20.16 35.10
C ASP A 41 8.82 20.80 33.92
N LEU A 42 8.55 22.09 33.72
CA LEU A 42 9.28 22.89 32.75
C LEU A 42 10.61 23.32 33.36
N ILE A 43 11.72 22.92 32.73
CA ILE A 43 13.07 23.29 33.12
C ILE A 43 13.49 24.49 32.28
N THR A 44 13.86 25.57 32.96
CA THR A 44 14.37 26.78 32.34
C THR A 44 15.84 26.96 32.73
N LEU A 45 16.70 27.04 31.72
CA LEU A 45 18.12 27.34 31.89
C LEU A 45 18.37 28.83 31.62
N THR A 46 19.31 29.41 32.34
CA THR A 46 19.78 30.77 32.09
C THR A 46 21.28 30.75 31.95
N ASN A 47 21.79 31.19 30.79
CA ASN A 47 23.23 31.31 30.56
C ASN A 47 23.79 32.47 31.41
N THR A 48 24.73 32.16 32.27
CA THR A 48 25.42 33.15 33.15
C THR A 48 26.91 33.19 32.83
N SER A 49 27.32 32.70 31.69
CA SER A 49 28.73 32.71 31.27
C SER A 49 29.26 34.13 31.12
N THR A 50 30.46 34.35 31.50
CA THR A 50 31.15 35.65 31.46
C THR A 50 32.49 35.56 30.72
N ALA A 51 32.96 36.70 30.27
CA ALA A 51 34.27 36.84 29.63
C ALA A 51 34.89 38.17 30.05
N GLU A 52 36.21 38.18 30.16
CA GLU A 52 37.01 39.39 30.45
C GLU A 52 38.04 39.51 29.31
N ASN A 53 38.12 40.69 28.73
CA ASN A 53 38.97 40.99 27.58
C ASN A 53 38.88 40.03 26.39
N ALA A 54 37.74 39.29 26.26
CA ALA A 54 37.39 38.35 25.22
C ALA A 54 35.89 38.39 25.00
N GLN A 55 35.44 37.78 23.91
CA GLN A 55 34.03 37.55 23.62
C GLN A 55 33.74 36.05 23.57
N ILE A 56 32.59 35.66 24.07
CA ILE A 56 32.13 34.28 23.93
C ILE A 56 31.57 34.15 22.50
N ALA A 57 32.21 33.29 21.69
CA ALA A 57 31.82 33.07 20.32
C ALA A 57 30.93 31.83 20.15
N VAL A 58 31.11 30.82 21.01
CA VAL A 58 30.36 29.57 20.94
C VAL A 58 29.96 29.13 22.35
N CYS A 59 28.70 28.80 22.50
CA CYS A 59 28.18 28.06 23.64
C CYS A 59 27.70 26.69 23.14
N LYS A 60 28.34 25.62 23.57
CA LYS A 60 27.92 24.24 23.30
C LYS A 60 27.23 23.71 24.54
N TRP A 61 25.95 23.40 24.42
CA TRP A 61 25.13 22.79 25.44
C TRP A 61 25.02 21.29 25.18
N GLU A 62 25.28 20.48 26.20
CA GLU A 62 25.18 19.04 26.17
C GLU A 62 24.29 18.56 27.33
N PHE A 63 23.16 17.96 27.06
CA PHE A 63 22.25 17.44 28.06
C PHE A 63 21.34 16.36 27.46
N MET A 64 21.10 15.32 28.20
CA MET A 64 20.15 14.24 27.83
C MET A 64 20.38 13.68 26.40
N GLY A 65 21.65 13.52 26.00
CA GLY A 65 22.00 13.06 24.66
C GLY A 65 21.81 14.08 23.53
N LYS A 66 21.33 15.30 23.85
CA LYS A 66 21.18 16.40 22.90
C LYS A 66 22.39 17.31 22.94
N VAL A 67 22.69 17.94 21.82
CA VAL A 67 23.71 18.96 21.66
C VAL A 67 23.10 20.18 20.96
N SER A 68 23.27 21.37 21.54
CA SER A 68 22.88 22.65 20.94
C SER A 68 24.08 23.60 20.92
N TYR A 69 24.11 24.52 19.96
CA TYR A 69 25.19 25.53 19.78
C TYR A 69 24.62 26.96 19.82
N GLU A 70 23.77 27.25 20.78
CA GLU A 70 23.12 28.54 20.91
C GLU A 70 23.85 29.40 21.95
N LEU A 71 24.14 30.68 21.62
CA LEU A 71 24.73 31.61 22.55
C LEU A 71 23.84 31.91 23.77
N THR A 72 22.54 31.80 23.58
CA THR A 72 21.54 31.83 24.65
C THR A 72 21.37 30.46 25.27
N ALA A 73 20.67 30.37 26.37
CA ALA A 73 20.23 29.10 26.90
C ALA A 73 19.24 28.42 25.91
N PRO A 74 19.21 27.08 25.87
CA PRO A 74 18.18 26.35 25.14
C PRO A 74 16.77 26.72 25.59
N GLU A 75 15.78 26.61 24.66
CA GLU A 75 14.38 26.81 24.99
C GLU A 75 13.95 25.91 26.15
N PRO A 76 13.05 26.37 27.01
CA PRO A 76 12.54 25.57 28.12
C PRO A 76 11.96 24.22 27.64
N PHE A 77 12.26 23.15 28.35
CA PHE A 77 11.87 21.79 28.00
C PHE A 77 11.40 20.98 29.19
N ARG A 78 10.74 19.85 28.94
CA ARG A 78 10.27 18.92 29.97
C ARG A 78 11.03 17.61 29.88
N VAL A 79 11.18 16.97 31.05
CA VAL A 79 11.79 15.64 31.19
C VAL A 79 10.71 14.62 31.54
N GLU A 80 10.72 13.49 30.85
CA GLU A 80 9.69 12.45 30.95
C GLU A 80 10.05 11.34 31.96
N GLU A 81 11.29 11.26 32.39
CA GLU A 81 11.79 10.22 33.29
C GLU A 81 12.51 10.82 34.50
N GLY A 82 12.35 10.20 35.67
CA GLY A 82 13.06 10.57 36.86
C GLY A 82 14.53 10.15 36.80
N GLY A 83 15.40 10.88 37.50
CA GLY A 83 16.82 10.56 37.54
C GLY A 83 17.72 11.77 37.74
N ASP A 84 19.01 11.53 37.76
CA ASP A 84 20.04 12.56 37.83
C ASP A 84 20.61 12.80 36.42
N TYR A 85 20.43 14.01 35.91
CA TYR A 85 20.84 14.39 34.56
C TYR A 85 21.99 15.35 34.59
N LEU A 86 23.11 15.01 33.97
CA LEU A 86 24.26 15.89 33.83
C LEU A 86 24.04 16.86 32.69
N PHE A 87 24.10 18.14 32.96
CA PHE A 87 24.11 19.24 32.03
C PHE A 87 25.49 19.85 31.93
N ARG A 88 25.98 20.02 30.73
CA ARG A 88 27.30 20.59 30.47
C ARG A 88 27.17 21.75 29.50
N LEU A 89 27.79 22.86 29.87
CA LEU A 89 27.99 24.01 29.01
C LEU A 89 29.48 24.19 28.74
N THR A 90 29.88 24.20 27.50
CA THR A 90 31.23 24.55 27.06
C THR A 90 31.17 25.87 26.34
N VAL A 91 31.87 26.88 26.82
CA VAL A 91 32.04 28.17 26.14
C VAL A 91 33.40 28.26 25.50
N THR A 92 33.47 28.87 24.32
CA THR A 92 34.71 29.09 23.57
C THR A 92 34.81 30.56 23.20
N SER A 93 35.99 31.16 23.37
CA SER A 93 36.23 32.56 22.98
C SER A 93 36.24 32.75 21.46
N ASP A 94 36.07 33.99 21.02
CA ASP A 94 36.14 34.44 19.64
C ASP A 94 37.46 34.08 18.95
N ARG A 95 38.53 33.99 19.69
CA ARG A 95 39.85 33.58 19.17
C ARG A 95 40.10 32.06 19.25
N GLY A 96 39.13 31.30 19.72
CA GLY A 96 39.18 29.82 19.79
C GLY A 96 40.23 29.25 20.75
N ALA A 97 41.04 30.09 21.36
CA ALA A 97 42.16 29.69 22.23
C ALA A 97 41.72 29.31 23.67
N MET A 98 40.63 29.89 24.13
CA MET A 98 40.14 29.71 25.51
C MET A 98 38.81 28.95 25.49
N LYS A 99 38.74 27.99 26.40
CA LYS A 99 37.54 27.19 26.67
C LYS A 99 37.30 27.09 28.16
N SER A 100 36.07 27.15 28.56
CA SER A 100 35.63 26.86 29.90
C SER A 100 34.46 25.89 29.86
N VAL A 101 34.36 25.03 30.85
CA VAL A 101 33.29 24.03 30.97
C VAL A 101 32.65 24.20 32.33
N PHE A 102 31.32 24.20 32.33
CA PHE A 102 30.54 24.17 33.57
C PHE A 102 29.58 22.99 33.50
N GLU A 103 29.51 22.23 34.56
CA GLU A 103 28.65 21.06 34.69
C GLU A 103 27.76 21.21 35.93
N LYS A 104 26.52 20.85 35.80
CA LYS A 104 25.55 20.78 36.89
C LYS A 104 24.68 19.53 36.72
N THR A 105 24.56 18.74 37.77
CA THR A 105 23.60 17.64 37.82
C THR A 105 22.25 18.20 38.28
N ILE A 106 21.21 17.98 37.49
CA ILE A 106 19.85 18.36 37.80
C ILE A 106 19.07 17.12 38.18
N LYS A 107 18.49 17.13 39.35
CA LYS A 107 17.70 16.00 39.87
C LYS A 107 16.24 16.14 39.44
N ILE A 108 15.72 15.11 38.78
CA ILE A 108 14.31 14.97 38.42
C ILE A 108 13.69 13.91 39.33
N ILE A 109 12.74 14.31 40.12
CA ILE A 109 12.05 13.44 41.07
C ILE A 109 10.86 12.80 40.37
N ASP A 110 10.78 11.47 40.43
CA ASP A 110 9.57 10.75 40.07
C ASP A 110 8.71 10.60 41.34
N ASP A 111 7.66 11.38 41.42
CA ASP A 111 6.69 11.33 42.52
C ASP A 111 5.61 10.26 42.30
N GLY A 112 5.65 9.54 41.17
CA GLY A 112 4.68 8.54 40.77
C GLY A 112 3.33 9.12 40.31
N VAL A 113 3.18 10.44 40.31
CA VAL A 113 1.94 11.09 39.87
C VAL A 113 1.82 11.01 38.34
N ARG A 114 0.78 10.35 37.85
CA ARG A 114 0.48 10.14 36.41
C ARG A 114 -0.99 10.40 36.15
N PRO A 115 -1.36 10.77 34.91
CA PRO A 115 -2.74 10.57 34.49
C PRO A 115 -3.08 9.09 34.55
N THR A 116 -4.34 8.74 34.56
CA THR A 116 -4.81 7.35 34.49
C THR A 116 -5.51 7.14 33.15
N ALA A 117 -4.91 6.31 32.30
CA ALA A 117 -5.53 5.91 31.04
C ALA A 117 -6.66 4.91 31.30
N ASP A 118 -7.84 5.19 30.78
CA ASP A 118 -8.98 4.29 30.83
C ASP A 118 -9.89 4.51 29.62
N PHE A 119 -10.54 3.43 29.18
CA PHE A 119 -11.48 3.48 28.07
C PHE A 119 -12.48 2.34 28.11
N SER A 120 -13.60 2.58 27.43
CA SER A 120 -14.64 1.58 27.17
C SER A 120 -14.99 1.58 25.68
N TRP A 121 -15.79 0.61 25.26
CA TRP A 121 -16.28 0.52 23.89
C TRP A 121 -17.70 -0.06 23.86
N LEU A 122 -18.42 0.28 22.78
CA LEU A 122 -19.73 -0.27 22.47
C LEU A 122 -19.83 -0.58 20.97
N PRO A 123 -20.44 -1.73 20.60
CA PRO A 123 -21.00 -2.78 21.47
C PRO A 123 -19.90 -3.55 22.23
N GLU A 124 -20.19 -4.08 23.41
CA GLU A 124 -19.22 -4.86 24.21
C GLU A 124 -18.63 -6.04 23.43
N ARG A 125 -19.49 -6.71 22.64
CA ARG A 125 -19.06 -7.76 21.72
C ARG A 125 -18.64 -7.12 20.42
N ILE A 126 -17.36 -7.12 20.15
CA ILE A 126 -16.80 -6.64 18.88
C ILE A 126 -16.96 -7.72 17.82
N VAL A 127 -17.53 -7.35 16.66
CA VAL A 127 -17.76 -8.23 15.53
C VAL A 127 -17.05 -7.70 14.30
N ALA A 128 -16.35 -8.55 13.57
CA ALA A 128 -15.65 -8.13 12.34
C ALA A 128 -16.66 -7.60 11.30
N GLY A 129 -16.34 -6.45 10.72
CA GLY A 129 -17.20 -5.74 9.75
C GLY A 129 -18.21 -4.77 10.38
N GLU A 130 -18.36 -4.75 11.72
CA GLU A 130 -19.25 -3.82 12.41
C GLU A 130 -18.47 -2.65 13.03
N GLU A 131 -19.10 -1.48 13.07
CA GLU A 131 -18.53 -0.28 13.71
C GLU A 131 -18.55 -0.42 15.22
N VAL A 132 -17.44 -0.10 15.87
CA VAL A 132 -17.26 -0.05 17.32
C VAL A 132 -16.88 1.36 17.71
N ALA A 133 -17.60 1.94 18.63
CA ALA A 133 -17.30 3.26 19.20
C ALA A 133 -16.49 3.10 20.48
N PHE A 134 -15.32 3.73 20.54
CA PHE A 134 -14.48 3.80 21.73
C PHE A 134 -14.72 5.12 22.46
N THR A 135 -14.73 5.08 23.78
CA THR A 135 -14.93 6.26 24.64
C THR A 135 -13.76 6.36 25.60
N ASP A 136 -13.05 7.47 25.56
CA ASP A 136 -12.02 7.81 26.55
C ASP A 136 -12.67 8.04 27.92
N GLN A 137 -12.15 7.37 28.94
CA GLN A 137 -12.53 7.51 30.34
C GLN A 137 -11.35 7.86 31.23
N SER A 138 -10.26 8.30 30.60
CA SER A 138 -9.04 8.66 31.29
C SER A 138 -9.22 9.86 32.22
N LYS A 139 -8.42 9.88 33.27
CA LYS A 139 -8.43 10.95 34.28
C LYS A 139 -7.07 11.63 34.32
N ALA A 140 -7.08 12.94 34.29
CA ALA A 140 -5.88 13.71 34.53
C ALA A 140 -5.40 13.55 35.98
N ALA A 141 -4.09 13.68 36.18
CA ALA A 141 -3.55 13.83 37.53
C ALA A 141 -4.00 15.15 38.18
N GLU A 142 -3.97 15.22 39.51
CA GLU A 142 -4.36 16.42 40.21
C GLU A 142 -3.56 17.64 39.75
N GLY A 143 -4.22 18.73 39.47
CA GLY A 143 -3.61 20.00 38.99
C GLY A 143 -3.06 19.89 37.56
N SER A 144 -3.55 18.96 36.76
CA SER A 144 -3.20 18.83 35.34
C SER A 144 -4.41 18.52 34.46
N GLU A 145 -4.22 18.52 33.14
CA GLU A 145 -5.22 18.19 32.14
C GLU A 145 -4.62 17.29 31.07
N ILE A 146 -5.43 16.39 30.47
CA ILE A 146 -5.00 15.56 29.36
C ILE A 146 -4.99 16.40 28.08
N VAL A 147 -3.82 16.51 27.46
CA VAL A 147 -3.60 17.31 26.25
C VAL A 147 -3.36 16.46 25.01
N LYS A 148 -3.06 15.15 25.16
CA LYS A 148 -2.82 14.26 24.02
C LYS A 148 -3.37 12.88 24.30
N ARG A 149 -3.94 12.28 23.24
CA ARG A 149 -4.42 10.92 23.19
C ARG A 149 -3.81 10.20 22.00
N GLU A 150 -3.34 8.99 22.20
CA GLU A 150 -2.76 8.13 21.17
C GLU A 150 -3.35 6.73 21.31
N TRP A 151 -4.21 6.40 20.38
CA TRP A 151 -4.80 5.08 20.30
C TRP A 151 -4.03 4.19 19.35
N THR A 152 -3.94 2.91 19.68
CA THR A 152 -3.50 1.87 18.75
C THR A 152 -4.54 0.76 18.68
N PHE A 153 -4.89 0.37 17.47
CA PHE A 153 -5.80 -0.74 17.16
C PHE A 153 -5.03 -1.75 16.30
N GLY A 154 -4.16 -2.54 16.94
CA GLY A 154 -3.15 -3.31 16.22
C GLY A 154 -2.16 -2.40 15.47
N ALA A 155 -2.24 -2.35 14.15
CA ALA A 155 -1.38 -1.48 13.32
C ALA A 155 -2.01 -0.10 13.00
N ILE A 156 -3.26 0.14 13.36
CA ILE A 156 -3.98 1.38 13.05
C ILE A 156 -3.83 2.35 14.22
N LEU A 157 -3.56 3.61 13.92
CA LEU A 157 -3.37 4.67 14.90
C LEU A 157 -4.50 5.70 14.78
N SER A 158 -4.92 6.28 15.92
CA SER A 158 -5.84 7.42 15.98
C SER A 158 -5.43 8.38 17.10
N THR A 159 -5.75 9.66 16.92
CA THR A 159 -5.59 10.71 17.94
C THR A 159 -6.91 11.37 18.32
N GLU A 160 -8.02 10.84 17.83
CA GLU A 160 -9.36 11.30 18.18
C GLU A 160 -9.65 11.00 19.66
N GLU A 161 -10.45 11.85 20.29
CA GLU A 161 -10.84 11.62 21.67
C GLU A 161 -11.67 10.35 21.84
N ASN A 162 -12.64 10.14 20.95
CA ASN A 162 -13.54 8.99 20.96
C ASN A 162 -13.61 8.37 19.56
N PRO A 163 -12.62 7.57 19.14
CA PRO A 163 -12.55 7.04 17.81
C PRO A 163 -13.59 5.96 17.54
N LYS A 164 -13.98 5.85 16.28
CA LYS A 164 -14.78 4.77 15.75
C LYS A 164 -13.95 3.87 14.87
N MET A 165 -14.08 2.57 15.04
CA MET A 165 -13.28 1.59 14.34
C MET A 165 -14.13 0.45 13.77
N THR A 166 -13.72 -0.06 12.60
CA THR A 166 -14.26 -1.30 12.03
C THR A 166 -13.10 -2.27 11.82
N PHE A 167 -13.18 -3.43 12.45
CA PHE A 167 -12.15 -4.46 12.32
C PHE A 167 -12.46 -5.36 11.12
N GLY A 168 -11.56 -5.42 10.15
CA GLY A 168 -11.75 -6.20 8.92
C GLY A 168 -11.65 -7.72 9.09
N SER A 169 -11.06 -8.21 10.20
CA SER A 169 -10.85 -9.64 10.47
C SER A 169 -11.17 -9.97 11.91
N HIS A 170 -11.54 -11.24 12.15
CA HIS A 170 -11.75 -11.77 13.49
C HIS A 170 -10.43 -12.23 14.12
N GLY A 171 -10.42 -12.35 15.44
CA GLY A 171 -9.30 -12.82 16.24
C GLY A 171 -8.89 -11.86 17.34
N LYS A 172 -7.82 -12.17 18.03
CA LYS A 172 -7.32 -11.34 19.14
C LYS A 172 -6.55 -10.14 18.63
N ILE A 173 -6.87 -8.98 19.16
CA ILE A 173 -6.18 -7.71 18.85
C ILE A 173 -5.91 -6.94 20.13
N ASN A 174 -4.76 -6.32 20.23
CA ASN A 174 -4.45 -5.40 21.32
C ASN A 174 -4.92 -4.00 20.94
N ILE A 175 -5.66 -3.41 21.85
CA ILE A 175 -6.08 -2.02 21.78
C ILE A 175 -5.43 -1.30 22.93
N SER A 176 -4.76 -0.19 22.66
CA SER A 176 -4.17 0.63 23.71
C SER A 176 -4.51 2.11 23.53
N LEU A 177 -4.65 2.79 24.65
CA LEU A 177 -4.76 4.23 24.75
C LEU A 177 -3.61 4.73 25.61
N THR A 178 -2.78 5.59 25.03
CA THR A 178 -1.80 6.37 25.79
C THR A 178 -2.32 7.80 25.91
N VAL A 179 -2.42 8.29 27.14
CA VAL A 179 -2.75 9.68 27.42
C VAL A 179 -1.54 10.42 27.94
N THR A 180 -1.41 11.68 27.55
CA THR A 180 -0.36 12.57 27.99
C THR A 180 -0.98 13.84 28.59
N ASP A 181 -0.54 14.25 29.77
CA ASP A 181 -1.01 15.48 30.40
C ASP A 181 -0.18 16.73 30.00
N ASN A 182 -0.60 17.90 30.42
CA ASN A 182 0.06 19.17 30.13
C ASN A 182 1.44 19.31 30.79
N LYS A 183 1.81 18.41 31.68
CA LYS A 183 3.16 18.24 32.23
C LYS A 183 3.98 17.17 31.54
N ASN A 184 3.49 16.63 30.41
CA ASN A 184 4.12 15.59 29.60
C ASN A 184 4.23 14.21 30.29
N ARG A 185 3.49 13.99 31.39
CA ARG A 185 3.41 12.70 32.06
C ARG A 185 2.45 11.78 31.31
N LYS A 186 2.76 10.51 31.25
CA LYS A 186 2.01 9.55 30.41
C LYS A 186 1.53 8.36 31.24
N ASP A 187 0.42 7.81 30.80
CA ASP A 187 -0.04 6.49 31.18
C ASP A 187 -0.67 5.78 29.99
N THR A 188 -0.62 4.45 30.01
CA THR A 188 -1.10 3.62 28.92
C THR A 188 -1.93 2.47 29.46
N LYS A 189 -3.17 2.36 28.98
CA LYS A 189 -4.02 1.18 29.16
C LYS A 189 -4.00 0.33 27.90
N THR A 190 -3.74 -0.97 28.05
CA THR A 190 -3.82 -1.95 26.96
C THR A 190 -4.80 -3.05 27.31
N VAL A 191 -5.70 -3.38 26.38
CA VAL A 191 -6.67 -4.46 26.51
C VAL A 191 -6.58 -5.35 25.28
N THR A 192 -6.50 -6.66 25.48
CA THR A 192 -6.66 -7.63 24.39
C THR A 192 -8.13 -7.96 24.24
N VAL A 193 -8.70 -7.62 23.07
CA VAL A 193 -10.09 -7.97 22.75
C VAL A 193 -10.13 -9.14 21.77
N ASP A 194 -11.19 -9.92 21.82
CA ASP A 194 -11.46 -10.99 20.87
C ASP A 194 -12.54 -10.49 19.90
N VAL A 195 -12.12 -10.16 18.68
CA VAL A 195 -13.03 -9.76 17.61
C VAL A 195 -13.75 -11.02 17.10
N ALA A 196 -15.03 -11.10 17.35
CA ALA A 196 -15.84 -12.21 16.90
C ALA A 196 -15.99 -12.24 15.38
N LYS A 197 -16.22 -13.42 14.83
CA LYS A 197 -16.49 -13.58 13.41
C LYS A 197 -17.82 -12.88 13.06
N GLY A 198 -17.74 -11.91 12.15
CA GLY A 198 -18.91 -11.22 11.61
C GLY A 198 -19.69 -12.08 10.61
N ALA A 199 -20.92 -11.69 10.35
CA ALA A 199 -21.74 -12.37 9.35
C ALA A 199 -21.11 -12.31 7.94
N GLY A 200 -20.22 -11.33 7.67
CA GLY A 200 -19.44 -11.19 6.44
C GLY A 200 -17.97 -11.62 6.55
N SER A 201 -17.51 -12.12 7.72
CA SER A 201 -16.11 -12.55 7.84
C SER A 201 -15.86 -13.81 7.03
N LEU A 202 -14.75 -13.80 6.28
CA LEU A 202 -14.34 -14.95 5.49
C LEU A 202 -14.12 -16.18 6.37
N GLY A 203 -15.01 -17.14 6.26
CA GLY A 203 -14.85 -18.46 6.82
C GLY A 203 -15.04 -19.47 5.72
N VAL A 204 -14.29 -20.56 5.77
CA VAL A 204 -14.52 -21.67 4.85
C VAL A 204 -15.91 -22.24 5.14
N LEU A 205 -16.87 -21.98 4.25
CA LEU A 205 -18.22 -22.56 4.34
C LEU A 205 -18.19 -24.00 3.87
N TRP A 206 -17.42 -24.25 2.82
CA TRP A 206 -17.18 -25.58 2.25
C TRP A 206 -15.86 -25.56 1.47
N SER A 207 -15.29 -26.72 1.26
CA SER A 207 -14.17 -26.96 0.38
C SER A 207 -14.43 -28.19 -0.48
N HIS A 208 -13.98 -28.17 -1.72
CA HIS A 208 -14.03 -29.30 -2.61
C HIS A 208 -12.61 -29.62 -3.07
N SER A 209 -12.20 -30.89 -2.89
CA SER A 209 -10.93 -31.37 -3.40
C SER A 209 -11.16 -32.08 -4.73
N TYR A 210 -10.40 -31.69 -5.74
CA TYR A 210 -10.39 -32.40 -7.01
C TYR A 210 -9.40 -33.57 -6.90
N ASP A 211 -9.90 -34.74 -6.55
CA ASP A 211 -9.07 -35.93 -6.33
C ASP A 211 -8.49 -36.55 -7.64
N GLU A 212 -8.96 -36.06 -8.77
CA GLU A 212 -8.53 -36.56 -10.07
C GLU A 212 -7.70 -35.47 -10.79
N GLN A 213 -6.40 -35.54 -10.61
CA GLN A 213 -5.33 -34.99 -11.46
C GLN A 213 -5.62 -33.65 -12.22
N GLY A 214 -6.36 -32.74 -11.65
CA GLY A 214 -6.62 -31.45 -12.24
C GLY A 214 -6.09 -30.33 -11.35
N VAL A 215 -5.07 -29.62 -11.83
CA VAL A 215 -4.59 -28.45 -11.11
C VAL A 215 -5.32 -27.21 -11.64
N VAL A 216 -5.98 -26.46 -10.75
CA VAL A 216 -6.58 -25.18 -11.08
C VAL A 216 -5.57 -24.09 -10.75
N TYR A 217 -4.82 -23.66 -11.76
CA TYR A 217 -3.91 -22.53 -11.59
C TYR A 217 -4.52 -21.24 -12.17
N GLY A 218 -4.58 -20.19 -11.37
CA GLY A 218 -4.83 -18.85 -11.87
C GLY A 218 -6.24 -18.56 -12.38
N THR A 219 -7.24 -19.39 -12.06
CA THR A 219 -8.64 -19.11 -12.39
C THR A 219 -9.39 -18.56 -11.17
N SER A 220 -10.33 -17.66 -11.41
CA SER A 220 -11.26 -17.21 -10.40
C SER A 220 -12.62 -17.84 -10.62
N PRO A 221 -13.36 -18.20 -9.56
CA PRO A 221 -14.73 -18.65 -9.71
C PRO A 221 -15.63 -17.51 -10.18
N ALA A 222 -16.68 -17.83 -10.92
CA ALA A 222 -17.79 -16.92 -11.21
C ALA A 222 -19.00 -17.29 -10.37
N ILE A 223 -19.74 -16.29 -9.93
CA ILE A 223 -20.94 -16.47 -9.10
C ILE A 223 -22.16 -16.01 -9.91
N SER A 224 -23.23 -16.81 -9.94
CA SER A 224 -24.49 -16.41 -10.59
C SER A 224 -25.06 -15.12 -9.97
N ALA A 225 -25.81 -14.37 -10.76
CA ALA A 225 -26.38 -13.10 -10.32
C ALA A 225 -27.27 -13.22 -9.07
N ASP A 226 -27.94 -14.38 -8.89
CA ASP A 226 -28.76 -14.70 -7.72
C ASP A 226 -27.95 -15.26 -6.55
N GLY A 227 -26.63 -15.45 -6.72
CA GLY A 227 -25.72 -15.97 -5.69
C GLY A 227 -25.94 -17.44 -5.35
N GLN A 228 -26.70 -18.22 -6.13
CA GLN A 228 -27.02 -19.60 -5.82
C GLN A 228 -25.99 -20.60 -6.37
N TYR A 229 -25.26 -20.24 -7.41
CA TYR A 229 -24.33 -21.11 -8.10
C TYR A 229 -22.93 -20.51 -8.20
N VAL A 230 -21.93 -21.37 -8.12
CA VAL A 230 -20.52 -21.06 -8.30
C VAL A 230 -19.98 -21.89 -9.45
N TYR A 231 -19.37 -21.24 -10.43
CA TYR A 231 -18.80 -21.87 -11.60
C TYR A 231 -17.29 -21.80 -11.55
N VAL A 232 -16.62 -22.93 -11.75
CA VAL A 232 -15.18 -23.08 -11.68
C VAL A 232 -14.70 -23.82 -12.92
N SER A 233 -13.62 -23.35 -13.54
CA SER A 233 -12.94 -24.12 -14.58
C SER A 233 -11.92 -25.06 -13.95
N SER A 234 -11.87 -26.28 -14.43
CA SER A 234 -10.86 -27.26 -14.06
C SER A 234 -10.05 -27.72 -15.29
N SER A 235 -8.92 -28.35 -15.07
CA SER A 235 -8.08 -28.86 -16.15
C SER A 235 -8.66 -30.08 -16.86
N ASN A 236 -9.53 -30.81 -16.20
CA ASN A 236 -10.10 -32.05 -16.75
C ASN A 236 -11.50 -31.87 -17.30
N ASP A 237 -12.39 -31.21 -16.55
CA ASP A 237 -13.81 -31.08 -16.94
C ASP A 237 -14.16 -29.67 -17.45
N ASN A 238 -13.16 -28.82 -17.52
CA ASN A 238 -13.23 -27.48 -18.09
C ASN A 238 -14.20 -26.50 -17.43
N LEU A 239 -15.44 -26.88 -17.12
CA LEU A 239 -16.40 -26.04 -16.40
C LEU A 239 -17.24 -26.90 -15.45
N VAL A 240 -17.23 -26.54 -14.18
CA VAL A 240 -17.99 -27.24 -13.11
C VAL A 240 -18.86 -26.26 -12.37
N CYS A 241 -20.08 -26.66 -12.08
CA CYS A 241 -21.04 -25.88 -11.29
C CYS A 241 -21.24 -26.49 -9.92
N PHE A 242 -21.21 -25.62 -8.92
CA PHE A 242 -21.53 -25.94 -7.53
C PHE A 242 -22.71 -25.08 -7.07
N THR A 243 -23.53 -25.60 -6.16
CA THR A 243 -24.44 -24.75 -5.40
C THR A 243 -23.65 -23.86 -4.43
N LYS A 244 -24.29 -22.83 -3.88
CA LYS A 244 -23.70 -22.00 -2.81
C LYS A 244 -23.36 -22.79 -1.54
N SER A 245 -23.94 -23.97 -1.35
CA SER A 245 -23.62 -24.89 -0.24
C SER A 245 -22.47 -25.86 -0.54
N GLY A 246 -21.90 -25.82 -1.75
CA GLY A 246 -20.74 -26.62 -2.14
C GLY A 246 -21.09 -27.97 -2.77
N GLU A 247 -22.34 -28.24 -3.08
CA GLU A 247 -22.74 -29.44 -3.79
C GLU A 247 -22.44 -29.30 -5.28
N ARG A 248 -21.71 -30.26 -5.87
CA ARG A 248 -21.46 -30.32 -7.30
C ARG A 248 -22.75 -30.70 -8.03
N THR A 249 -23.23 -29.86 -8.90
CA THR A 249 -24.47 -30.08 -9.65
C THR A 249 -24.20 -30.70 -11.02
N TRP A 250 -23.24 -30.16 -11.77
CA TRP A 250 -22.91 -30.63 -13.10
C TRP A 250 -21.48 -30.22 -13.51
N GLY A 251 -20.99 -30.87 -14.55
CA GLY A 251 -19.78 -30.50 -15.29
C GLY A 251 -20.11 -30.37 -16.78
N PHE A 252 -19.35 -29.55 -17.48
CA PHE A 252 -19.43 -29.38 -18.93
C PHE A 252 -18.04 -29.54 -19.52
N ASP A 253 -17.87 -30.57 -20.38
CA ASP A 253 -16.64 -30.82 -21.11
C ASP A 253 -16.53 -29.85 -22.30
N CYS A 254 -15.56 -28.94 -22.25
CA CYS A 254 -15.25 -28.03 -23.35
C CYS A 254 -14.43 -28.71 -24.48
N GLY A 255 -14.35 -30.02 -24.49
CA GLY A 255 -13.69 -30.82 -25.55
C GLY A 255 -12.18 -30.75 -25.57
N GLN A 256 -11.57 -30.39 -24.47
CA GLN A 256 -10.10 -30.41 -24.32
C GLN A 256 -9.60 -31.79 -23.87
N ASN A 257 -8.51 -32.24 -24.44
CA ASN A 257 -7.97 -33.55 -24.32
C ASN A 257 -7.70 -34.04 -22.90
N ASP A 258 -8.08 -35.29 -22.60
CA ASP A 258 -7.91 -36.08 -21.38
C ASP A 258 -6.45 -36.41 -21.01
N GLU A 259 -5.48 -35.52 -21.18
CA GLU A 259 -4.09 -35.80 -20.85
C GLU A 259 -3.67 -35.24 -19.49
N PRO A 260 -3.41 -36.11 -18.50
CA PRO A 260 -3.22 -35.74 -17.10
C PRO A 260 -1.87 -35.09 -16.73
N ASN A 261 -0.94 -34.90 -17.65
CA ASN A 261 0.43 -34.52 -17.32
C ASN A 261 0.99 -33.43 -18.22
N ARG A 262 0.47 -32.23 -18.14
CA ARG A 262 1.14 -31.10 -18.80
C ARG A 262 1.45 -29.98 -17.82
N GLY A 263 2.76 -29.75 -17.72
CA GLY A 263 3.38 -28.86 -16.75
C GLY A 263 2.82 -27.46 -16.64
N SER A 264 3.23 -26.81 -15.63
CA SER A 264 2.88 -25.54 -14.97
C SER A 264 2.56 -24.29 -15.82
N ASP A 265 2.44 -24.38 -17.14
CA ASP A 265 2.34 -23.23 -18.03
C ASP A 265 0.92 -22.93 -18.56
N TYR A 266 -0.10 -23.65 -18.10
CA TYR A 266 -1.45 -23.52 -18.63
C TYR A 266 -2.32 -22.66 -17.72
N GLN A 267 -2.63 -21.46 -18.19
CA GLN A 267 -3.63 -20.61 -17.57
C GLN A 267 -5.01 -21.15 -17.95
N HIS A 268 -5.74 -21.63 -16.96
CA HIS A 268 -7.10 -22.07 -17.16
C HIS A 268 -8.03 -20.86 -17.21
N PRO A 269 -8.99 -20.85 -18.12
CA PRO A 269 -9.85 -19.71 -18.33
C PRO A 269 -10.77 -19.49 -17.11
N THR A 270 -10.83 -18.29 -16.64
CA THR A 270 -11.84 -17.88 -15.66
C THR A 270 -13.19 -17.82 -16.37
N PRO A 271 -14.24 -18.50 -15.88
CA PRO A 271 -15.57 -18.37 -16.44
C PRO A 271 -16.16 -16.99 -16.09
N THR A 272 -17.10 -16.53 -16.91
CA THR A 272 -17.96 -15.38 -16.62
C THR A 272 -19.41 -15.79 -16.75
N VAL A 273 -20.26 -15.41 -15.81
CA VAL A 273 -21.68 -15.69 -15.84
C VAL A 273 -22.48 -14.41 -16.08
N ASP A 274 -23.42 -14.47 -16.99
CA ASP A 274 -24.36 -13.37 -17.26
C ASP A 274 -25.56 -13.42 -16.30
N SER A 275 -26.30 -12.33 -16.27
CA SER A 275 -27.50 -12.16 -15.42
C SER A 275 -28.59 -13.20 -15.70
N ASP A 276 -28.64 -13.77 -16.89
CA ASP A 276 -29.57 -14.84 -17.25
C ASP A 276 -29.08 -16.26 -16.90
N GLY A 277 -27.92 -16.39 -16.28
CA GLY A 277 -27.29 -17.67 -15.91
C GLY A 277 -26.51 -18.33 -17.05
N THR A 278 -26.29 -17.67 -18.18
CA THR A 278 -25.40 -18.14 -19.24
C THR A 278 -23.95 -17.96 -18.81
N VAL A 279 -23.15 -19.02 -18.90
CA VAL A 279 -21.74 -19.03 -18.55
C VAL A 279 -20.90 -19.02 -19.81
N TYR A 280 -19.96 -18.10 -19.88
CA TYR A 280 -19.00 -17.97 -20.96
C TYR A 280 -17.63 -18.41 -20.49
N VAL A 281 -17.01 -19.29 -21.22
CA VAL A 281 -15.67 -19.81 -20.92
C VAL A 281 -14.84 -19.91 -22.19
N ALA A 282 -13.64 -19.36 -22.16
CA ALA A 282 -12.72 -19.45 -23.28
C ALA A 282 -11.58 -20.41 -22.89
N VAL A 283 -11.34 -21.42 -23.68
CA VAL A 283 -10.33 -22.46 -23.45
C VAL A 283 -9.20 -22.34 -24.46
N GLY A 284 -7.98 -22.59 -24.00
CA GLY A 284 -6.76 -22.53 -24.82
C GLY A 284 -6.58 -23.76 -25.69
N ASP A 285 -5.69 -23.65 -26.67
CA ASP A 285 -5.27 -24.77 -27.51
C ASP A 285 -4.07 -25.51 -26.94
N ASN A 286 -4.13 -26.82 -27.00
CA ASN A 286 -3.04 -27.71 -26.68
C ASN A 286 -2.75 -28.76 -27.75
N THR A 287 -2.81 -28.38 -29.02
CA THR A 287 -2.63 -29.25 -30.18
C THR A 287 -1.21 -29.76 -30.41
N THR A 288 -0.41 -29.95 -29.37
CA THR A 288 0.92 -30.62 -29.56
C THR A 288 0.80 -32.12 -29.77
N LYS A 289 -0.39 -32.70 -29.68
CA LYS A 289 -0.62 -34.13 -29.87
C LYS A 289 -0.84 -34.43 -31.35
N ALA A 290 -0.07 -35.38 -31.88
CA ALA A 290 -0.30 -35.91 -33.21
C ALA A 290 -1.69 -36.56 -33.27
N GLY A 291 -2.59 -36.05 -34.14
CA GLY A 291 -3.95 -36.53 -34.28
C GLY A 291 -5.01 -35.70 -33.54
N ALA A 292 -4.65 -34.62 -32.88
CA ALA A 292 -5.63 -33.69 -32.31
C ALA A 292 -6.46 -33.07 -33.42
N ASP A 293 -7.77 -32.98 -33.18
CA ASP A 293 -8.70 -32.31 -34.07
C ASP A 293 -8.44 -30.79 -34.08
N ALA A 294 -7.87 -30.30 -35.17
CA ALA A 294 -7.56 -28.86 -35.32
C ALA A 294 -8.80 -27.96 -35.24
N SER A 295 -10.01 -28.54 -35.41
CA SER A 295 -11.27 -27.80 -35.24
C SER A 295 -11.64 -27.55 -33.79
N LYS A 296 -10.98 -28.24 -32.85
CA LYS A 296 -11.17 -28.09 -31.39
C LYS A 296 -10.05 -27.28 -30.71
N SER A 297 -9.26 -26.57 -31.49
CA SER A 297 -8.30 -25.59 -30.98
C SER A 297 -8.99 -24.50 -30.19
N ALA A 298 -8.24 -23.65 -29.50
CA ALA A 298 -8.78 -22.58 -28.65
C ALA A 298 -10.19 -22.11 -29.02
N SER A 299 -11.11 -22.23 -28.10
CA SER A 299 -12.54 -22.03 -28.36
C SER A 299 -13.21 -21.22 -27.27
N LEU A 300 -14.23 -20.47 -27.64
CA LEU A 300 -15.13 -19.78 -26.74
C LEU A 300 -16.47 -20.52 -26.70
N TYR A 301 -16.92 -20.86 -25.52
CA TYR A 301 -18.18 -21.53 -25.28
C TYR A 301 -19.17 -20.62 -24.57
N ALA A 302 -20.45 -20.72 -24.92
CA ALA A 302 -21.58 -20.27 -24.13
C ALA A 302 -22.36 -21.49 -23.64
N VAL A 303 -22.48 -21.64 -22.34
CA VAL A 303 -23.13 -22.77 -21.69
C VAL A 303 -24.24 -22.27 -20.82
N LYS A 304 -25.45 -22.80 -20.97
CA LYS A 304 -26.56 -22.49 -20.09
C LYS A 304 -26.36 -23.22 -18.77
N GLY A 305 -26.14 -22.46 -17.70
CA GLY A 305 -25.99 -22.99 -16.35
C GLY A 305 -27.34 -23.19 -15.64
N GLY A 306 -27.34 -23.95 -14.56
CA GLY A 306 -28.49 -24.17 -13.71
C GLY A 306 -28.45 -25.51 -13.01
N ALA A 307 -29.54 -25.88 -12.34
CA ALA A 307 -29.65 -27.13 -11.62
C ALA A 307 -29.70 -28.37 -12.53
N ASP A 308 -30.19 -28.20 -13.75
CA ASP A 308 -30.46 -29.32 -14.68
C ASP A 308 -29.23 -29.68 -15.54
N GLY A 309 -28.09 -29.05 -15.33
CA GLY A 309 -26.85 -29.31 -16.05
C GLY A 309 -26.37 -28.17 -16.94
N GLY A 310 -25.22 -28.39 -17.58
CA GLY A 310 -24.63 -27.47 -18.53
C GLY A 310 -25.04 -27.82 -19.96
N THR A 311 -25.79 -26.95 -20.62
CA THR A 311 -26.18 -27.10 -22.03
C THR A 311 -25.43 -26.12 -22.89
N GLN A 312 -24.70 -26.60 -23.90
CA GLN A 312 -24.03 -25.74 -24.86
C GLN A 312 -25.06 -24.97 -25.71
N LEU A 313 -25.02 -23.66 -25.62
CA LEU A 313 -25.80 -22.79 -26.51
C LEU A 313 -25.12 -22.62 -27.87
N TRP A 314 -23.83 -22.32 -27.82
CA TRP A 314 -22.96 -22.22 -28.98
C TRP A 314 -21.50 -22.37 -28.61
N PHE A 315 -20.67 -22.66 -29.60
CA PHE A 315 -19.22 -22.50 -29.47
C PHE A 315 -18.63 -21.87 -30.72
N THR A 316 -17.49 -21.22 -30.58
CA THR A 316 -16.76 -20.63 -31.70
C THR A 316 -15.27 -20.96 -31.56
N ALA A 317 -14.70 -21.57 -32.60
CA ALA A 317 -13.27 -21.75 -32.67
C ALA A 317 -12.56 -20.40 -32.80
N ILE A 318 -11.60 -20.12 -31.91
CA ILE A 318 -10.83 -18.88 -31.92
C ILE A 318 -9.72 -18.97 -32.97
N GLY A 319 -9.22 -20.18 -33.24
CA GLY A 319 -8.21 -20.46 -34.25
C GLY A 319 -7.17 -21.50 -33.81
N ALA A 320 -6.43 -22.05 -34.76
CA ALA A 320 -5.43 -23.08 -34.54
C ALA A 320 -4.03 -22.47 -34.40
N LYS A 321 -3.48 -22.48 -33.20
CA LYS A 321 -2.05 -22.30 -32.97
C LYS A 321 -1.66 -23.00 -31.68
N SER A 322 -0.61 -23.80 -31.72
CA SER A 322 -0.12 -24.63 -30.61
C SER A 322 0.33 -23.89 -29.34
N SER A 323 -0.08 -22.69 -29.11
CA SER A 323 0.25 -21.94 -27.90
C SER A 323 -0.74 -20.79 -27.63
N MET A 324 -1.91 -20.79 -28.29
CA MET A 324 -2.89 -19.74 -28.09
C MET A 324 -3.67 -19.97 -26.79
N ARG A 325 -3.66 -19.00 -25.92
CA ARG A 325 -4.31 -19.07 -24.62
C ARG A 325 -5.19 -17.84 -24.43
N PRO A 326 -6.45 -18.01 -24.04
CA PRO A 326 -7.24 -16.88 -23.55
C PRO A 326 -6.59 -16.31 -22.30
N PHE A 327 -6.71 -15.00 -22.15
CA PHE A 327 -6.21 -14.28 -20.98
C PHE A 327 -7.37 -13.67 -20.23
N GLY A 328 -7.49 -14.07 -18.96
CA GLY A 328 -8.55 -13.60 -18.08
C GLY A 328 -9.94 -14.16 -18.45
N ALA A 329 -10.94 -13.68 -17.73
CA ALA A 329 -12.32 -14.04 -17.98
C ALA A 329 -12.86 -13.39 -19.27
N PRO A 330 -13.73 -14.05 -20.02
CA PRO A 330 -14.51 -13.38 -21.06
C PRO A 330 -15.28 -12.20 -20.46
N VAL A 331 -15.29 -11.06 -21.14
CA VAL A 331 -16.12 -9.92 -20.76
C VAL A 331 -17.44 -9.99 -21.47
N VAL A 332 -18.52 -9.84 -20.71
CA VAL A 332 -19.89 -9.92 -21.22
C VAL A 332 -20.57 -8.58 -21.05
N THR A 333 -21.22 -8.12 -22.14
CA THR A 333 -22.14 -6.98 -22.14
C THR A 333 -23.53 -7.44 -22.60
N ASP A 334 -24.48 -6.54 -22.70
CA ASP A 334 -25.83 -6.87 -23.19
C ASP A 334 -25.84 -7.54 -24.58
N GLN A 335 -24.88 -7.18 -25.43
CA GLN A 335 -24.87 -7.61 -26.84
C GLN A 335 -23.66 -8.46 -27.22
N TYR A 336 -22.57 -8.40 -26.48
CA TYR A 336 -21.28 -8.95 -26.90
C TYR A 336 -20.58 -9.76 -25.83
N VAL A 337 -19.77 -10.71 -26.29
CA VAL A 337 -18.76 -11.41 -25.48
C VAL A 337 -17.40 -11.12 -26.06
N MET A 338 -16.45 -10.78 -25.21
CA MET A 338 -15.11 -10.38 -25.61
C MET A 338 -14.08 -11.24 -24.93
N ILE A 339 -13.02 -11.53 -25.68
CA ILE A 339 -11.86 -12.27 -25.17
C ILE A 339 -10.56 -11.61 -25.61
N LEU A 340 -9.53 -11.83 -24.80
CA LEU A 340 -8.16 -11.51 -25.13
C LEU A 340 -7.33 -12.78 -25.15
N THR A 341 -6.39 -12.92 -26.11
CA THR A 341 -5.48 -14.06 -26.21
C THR A 341 -4.02 -13.62 -26.17
N ASN A 342 -3.15 -14.46 -25.59
CA ASN A 342 -1.72 -14.16 -25.47
C ASN A 342 -0.99 -14.20 -26.82
N SER A 343 -1.45 -15.02 -27.74
CA SER A 343 -0.93 -15.08 -29.10
C SER A 343 -2.07 -15.03 -30.10
N ALA A 344 -1.78 -14.44 -31.25
CA ALA A 344 -2.74 -14.39 -32.33
C ALA A 344 -2.81 -15.72 -33.06
N PRO A 345 -3.98 -16.11 -33.57
CA PRO A 345 -4.07 -17.16 -34.55
C PRO A 345 -3.11 -16.91 -35.71
N SER A 346 -2.55 -18.01 -36.27
CA SER A 346 -1.66 -17.88 -37.42
C SER A 346 -2.31 -17.27 -38.67
N THR A 347 -3.64 -17.20 -38.67
CA THR A 347 -4.45 -16.77 -39.82
C THR A 347 -4.71 -15.26 -39.89
N ASP A 348 -4.80 -14.53 -38.77
CA ASP A 348 -5.19 -13.12 -38.79
C ASP A 348 -4.37 -12.17 -37.91
N GLY A 349 -3.51 -12.71 -37.06
CA GLY A 349 -2.62 -11.91 -36.21
C GLY A 349 -3.32 -11.07 -35.13
N LYS A 350 -4.57 -11.35 -34.80
CA LYS A 350 -5.41 -10.54 -33.91
C LYS A 350 -5.60 -11.19 -32.56
N HIS A 351 -5.43 -10.44 -31.49
CA HIS A 351 -5.47 -10.95 -30.12
C HIS A 351 -6.78 -10.62 -29.39
N PHE A 352 -7.36 -9.45 -29.66
CA PHE A 352 -8.63 -9.03 -29.10
C PHE A 352 -9.77 -9.35 -30.05
N ARG A 353 -10.84 -9.97 -29.53
CA ARG A 353 -11.98 -10.43 -30.31
C ARG A 353 -13.29 -10.12 -29.61
N ILE A 354 -14.28 -9.71 -30.39
CA ILE A 354 -15.64 -9.42 -29.95
C ILE A 354 -16.59 -10.32 -30.73
N TYR A 355 -17.42 -11.04 -30.01
CA TYR A 355 -18.41 -11.96 -30.55
C TYR A 355 -19.80 -11.49 -30.19
N ASP A 356 -20.75 -11.76 -31.06
CA ASP A 356 -22.18 -11.61 -30.78
C ASP A 356 -22.58 -12.56 -29.64
N LYS A 357 -23.24 -12.03 -28.63
CA LYS A 357 -23.55 -12.80 -27.40
C LYS A 357 -24.54 -13.96 -27.67
N VAL A 358 -25.45 -13.78 -28.59
CA VAL A 358 -26.51 -14.76 -28.87
C VAL A 358 -26.08 -15.84 -29.83
N SER A 359 -25.34 -15.46 -30.87
CA SER A 359 -25.00 -16.38 -31.97
C SER A 359 -23.54 -16.92 -31.87
N GLY A 360 -22.67 -16.32 -31.06
CA GLY A 360 -21.26 -16.63 -31.04
C GLY A 360 -20.48 -16.18 -32.31
N MET A 361 -21.10 -15.43 -33.21
CA MET A 361 -20.43 -14.99 -34.44
C MET A 361 -19.41 -13.87 -34.14
N LEU A 362 -18.23 -13.97 -34.75
CA LEU A 362 -17.21 -12.92 -34.66
C LEU A 362 -17.72 -11.63 -35.31
N LYS A 363 -17.76 -10.53 -34.56
CA LYS A 363 -18.14 -9.19 -35.01
C LYS A 363 -16.95 -8.30 -35.28
N TYR A 364 -15.90 -8.43 -34.43
CA TYR A 364 -14.73 -7.59 -34.56
C TYR A 364 -13.49 -8.32 -34.03
N ALA A 365 -12.35 -8.06 -34.66
CA ALA A 365 -11.07 -8.53 -34.15
C ALA A 365 -9.98 -7.50 -34.43
N GLU A 366 -9.09 -7.27 -33.47
CA GLU A 366 -8.06 -6.25 -33.51
C GLU A 366 -6.69 -6.83 -33.14
N LYS A 367 -5.66 -6.34 -33.81
CA LYS A 367 -4.29 -6.59 -33.44
C LYS A 367 -3.95 -5.66 -32.27
N THR A 368 -3.75 -6.22 -31.10
CA THR A 368 -3.07 -5.57 -29.99
C THR A 368 -1.58 -5.80 -30.10
N SER A 369 -0.75 -5.03 -29.41
CA SER A 369 0.69 -5.28 -29.39
C SER A 369 0.98 -6.73 -29.00
N SER A 370 1.92 -7.39 -29.67
CA SER A 370 2.20 -8.83 -29.56
C SER A 370 2.46 -9.24 -28.10
N GLY A 371 1.79 -10.30 -27.65
CA GLY A 371 2.00 -10.88 -26.32
C GLY A 371 1.19 -10.17 -25.21
N SER A 372 -0.11 -10.06 -25.41
CA SER A 372 -1.01 -9.45 -24.41
C SER A 372 -1.16 -10.33 -23.18
N TYR A 373 -0.67 -9.84 -22.05
CA TYR A 373 -0.84 -10.45 -20.72
C TYR A 373 -1.75 -9.59 -19.84
N GLY A 374 -2.80 -9.03 -20.41
CA GLY A 374 -3.69 -8.12 -19.71
C GLY A 374 -5.12 -8.63 -19.61
N GLY A 375 -5.92 -7.96 -18.80
CA GLY A 375 -7.36 -8.21 -18.66
C GLY A 375 -8.19 -7.25 -19.50
N CYS A 376 -9.49 -7.53 -19.58
CA CYS A 376 -10.46 -6.60 -20.12
C CYS A 376 -11.70 -6.53 -19.22
N VAL A 377 -12.43 -5.42 -19.31
CA VAL A 377 -13.66 -5.20 -18.56
C VAL A 377 -14.66 -4.40 -19.39
N GLY A 378 -15.93 -4.78 -19.32
CA GLY A 378 -17.04 -4.04 -19.92
C GLY A 378 -17.47 -2.89 -19.01
N LEU A 379 -17.74 -1.74 -19.62
CA LEU A 379 -18.33 -0.59 -18.95
C LEU A 379 -19.84 -0.58 -19.14
N LYS A 380 -20.57 0.02 -18.22
CA LYS A 380 -22.05 0.09 -18.25
C LYS A 380 -22.62 0.76 -19.53
N ASP A 381 -21.83 1.59 -20.19
CA ASP A 381 -22.20 2.28 -21.43
C ASP A 381 -21.82 1.50 -22.70
N GLY A 382 -21.44 0.23 -22.57
CA GLY A 382 -21.08 -0.66 -23.67
C GLY A 382 -19.64 -0.51 -24.17
N ARG A 383 -18.86 0.44 -23.64
CA ARG A 383 -17.43 0.52 -23.92
C ARG A 383 -16.68 -0.62 -23.25
N ILE A 384 -15.51 -0.93 -23.78
CA ILE A 384 -14.64 -1.98 -23.26
C ILE A 384 -13.27 -1.42 -22.98
N LEU A 385 -12.81 -1.61 -21.77
CA LEU A 385 -11.46 -1.26 -21.37
C LEU A 385 -10.57 -2.51 -21.46
N VAL A 386 -9.49 -2.43 -22.22
CA VAL A 386 -8.56 -3.53 -22.47
C VAL A 386 -7.18 -3.10 -22.02
N ASN A 387 -6.57 -3.89 -21.16
CA ASN A 387 -5.21 -3.71 -20.75
C ASN A 387 -4.29 -4.65 -21.55
N THR A 388 -3.31 -4.09 -22.23
CA THR A 388 -2.38 -4.85 -23.08
C THR A 388 -0.97 -4.78 -22.53
N GLY A 389 -0.34 -5.95 -22.39
CA GLY A 389 1.05 -6.07 -22.00
C GLY A 389 1.88 -6.70 -23.10
N GLN A 390 3.17 -6.45 -23.14
CA GLN A 390 4.09 -7.08 -24.07
C GLN A 390 5.23 -7.82 -23.35
N SER A 391 5.52 -9.04 -23.75
CA SER A 391 6.55 -9.88 -23.11
C SER A 391 7.99 -9.48 -23.44
N SER A 392 8.25 -8.62 -24.41
CA SER A 392 9.60 -8.35 -24.91
C SER A 392 9.89 -6.92 -25.36
N GLY A 393 9.11 -5.93 -24.93
CA GLY A 393 9.39 -4.54 -25.33
C GLY A 393 8.35 -3.55 -24.85
N ARG A 394 8.75 -2.40 -24.60
CA ARG A 394 8.24 -1.20 -23.94
C ARG A 394 6.88 -0.62 -24.38
N SER A 395 5.89 -1.44 -24.68
CA SER A 395 4.57 -0.93 -25.10
C SER A 395 3.47 -1.56 -24.25
N TYR A 396 3.27 -1.00 -23.10
CA TYR A 396 2.14 -1.32 -22.22
C TYR A 396 1.12 -0.22 -22.34
N GLY A 397 -0.14 -0.57 -22.43
CA GLY A 397 -1.17 0.44 -22.54
C GLY A 397 -2.57 -0.07 -22.24
N THR A 398 -3.41 0.85 -21.85
CA THR A 398 -4.83 0.63 -21.70
C THR A 398 -5.54 1.25 -22.88
N HIS A 399 -6.37 0.46 -23.54
CA HIS A 399 -7.19 0.92 -24.64
C HIS A 399 -8.66 0.88 -24.27
N THR A 400 -9.38 1.92 -24.61
CA THR A 400 -10.85 1.90 -24.56
C THR A 400 -11.39 1.70 -25.95
N PHE A 401 -12.23 0.69 -26.13
CA PHE A 401 -12.97 0.44 -27.35
C PHE A 401 -14.37 1.01 -27.25
N PHE A 402 -14.80 1.71 -28.29
CA PHE A 402 -16.06 2.42 -28.38
C PHE A 402 -16.94 1.72 -29.44
N PRO A 403 -18.15 1.26 -29.08
CA PRO A 403 -19.05 0.66 -30.05
C PRO A 403 -19.57 1.72 -31.04
N LYS A 404 -19.57 1.39 -32.35
CA LYS A 404 -20.09 2.23 -33.44
C LYS A 404 -20.96 1.40 -34.37
N GLY A 405 -22.19 1.16 -33.97
CA GLY A 405 -23.09 0.29 -34.73
C GLY A 405 -22.47 -1.11 -34.89
N ASN A 406 -22.14 -1.50 -36.11
CA ASN A 406 -21.51 -2.79 -36.43
C ASN A 406 -19.96 -2.76 -36.42
N SER A 407 -19.36 -1.65 -36.03
CA SER A 407 -17.90 -1.47 -35.95
C SER A 407 -17.46 -0.96 -34.60
N TRP A 408 -16.17 -0.92 -34.40
CA TRP A 408 -15.54 -0.43 -33.16
C TRP A 408 -14.44 0.57 -33.50
N SER A 409 -14.32 1.60 -32.70
CA SER A 409 -13.16 2.48 -32.69
C SER A 409 -12.42 2.33 -31.36
N LYS A 410 -11.18 2.76 -31.31
CA LYS A 410 -10.39 2.68 -30.09
C LYS A 410 -9.76 4.03 -29.73
N SER A 411 -9.43 4.20 -28.47
CA SER A 411 -8.53 5.25 -28.04
C SER A 411 -7.17 5.08 -28.72
N SER A 412 -6.39 6.15 -28.87
CA SER A 412 -5.06 6.05 -29.44
C SER A 412 -4.14 5.18 -28.56
N ASN A 413 -3.10 4.61 -29.17
CA ASN A 413 -2.10 3.81 -28.48
C ASN A 413 -1.36 4.66 -27.46
N GLU A 414 -1.36 4.24 -26.20
CA GLU A 414 -0.75 5.01 -25.15
C GLU A 414 0.03 4.20 -24.15
N GLN A 415 1.24 4.67 -23.97
CA GLN A 415 2.05 4.31 -22.83
C GLN A 415 1.59 5.13 -21.63
N ASN A 416 0.60 4.65 -20.91
CA ASN A 416 0.04 5.37 -19.76
C ASN A 416 0.66 4.94 -18.44
N TYR A 417 1.59 4.01 -18.48
CA TYR A 417 2.31 3.53 -17.31
C TYR A 417 3.72 4.13 -17.29
N ALA A 418 4.26 4.30 -16.10
CA ALA A 418 5.65 4.64 -15.98
C ALA A 418 6.51 3.65 -16.79
N PRO A 419 7.63 4.10 -17.39
CA PRO A 419 8.31 3.39 -18.49
C PRO A 419 8.87 2.01 -18.16
N ASN A 420 8.38 1.28 -17.24
CA ASN A 420 8.79 -0.09 -16.92
C ASN A 420 7.75 -0.88 -16.12
N ASP A 421 6.56 -0.33 -15.95
CA ASP A 421 5.49 -1.04 -15.26
C ASP A 421 4.82 -2.02 -16.22
N GLN A 422 4.86 -3.28 -15.88
CA GLN A 422 4.25 -4.34 -16.66
C GLN A 422 2.90 -4.71 -16.07
N PRO A 423 1.79 -4.53 -16.81
CA PRO A 423 0.51 -5.12 -16.46
C PRO A 423 0.55 -6.64 -16.74
N ASN A 424 1.34 -7.38 -15.99
CA ASN A 424 1.48 -8.82 -16.20
C ASN A 424 0.42 -9.55 -15.36
N GLY A 425 -0.55 -10.15 -16.04
CA GLY A 425 -1.67 -10.82 -15.38
C GLY A 425 -2.64 -9.87 -14.68
N SER A 426 -2.59 -8.58 -14.99
CA SER A 426 -3.34 -7.56 -14.28
C SER A 426 -4.82 -7.67 -14.53
N GLN A 427 -5.56 -7.79 -13.46
CA GLN A 427 -7.00 -7.63 -13.48
C GLN A 427 -7.35 -6.15 -13.51
N ILE A 428 -8.38 -5.84 -14.28
CA ILE A 428 -9.02 -4.53 -14.27
C ILE A 428 -10.31 -4.68 -13.46
N ALA A 429 -10.49 -3.82 -12.47
CA ALA A 429 -11.74 -3.70 -11.74
C ALA A 429 -12.38 -2.35 -12.04
N VAL A 430 -13.71 -2.31 -12.11
CA VAL A 430 -14.47 -1.06 -12.28
C VAL A 430 -15.31 -0.86 -11.03
N GLY A 431 -15.12 0.28 -10.40
CA GLY A 431 -15.89 0.69 -9.22
C GLY A 431 -17.30 1.16 -9.58
N ALA A 432 -18.18 1.21 -8.60
CA ALA A 432 -19.55 1.73 -8.75
C ALA A 432 -19.57 3.22 -9.20
N ASP A 433 -18.50 3.95 -8.90
CA ASP A 433 -18.27 5.35 -9.34
C ASP A 433 -17.91 5.48 -10.83
N GLY A 434 -17.70 4.36 -11.52
CA GLY A 434 -17.29 4.31 -12.92
C GLY A 434 -15.82 4.53 -13.15
N LYS A 435 -14.98 4.47 -12.10
CA LYS A 435 -13.52 4.48 -12.24
C LYS A 435 -13.00 3.07 -12.48
N ALA A 436 -11.97 2.97 -13.31
CA ALA A 436 -11.27 1.73 -13.55
C ALA A 436 -9.96 1.70 -12.77
N TYR A 437 -9.67 0.58 -12.15
CA TYR A 437 -8.48 0.33 -11.37
C TYR A 437 -7.69 -0.81 -12.00
N ILE A 438 -6.40 -0.58 -12.22
CA ILE A 438 -5.53 -1.51 -12.91
C ILE A 438 -4.35 -1.82 -12.00
N LEU A 439 -4.19 -3.10 -11.68
CA LEU A 439 -3.04 -3.58 -10.92
C LEU A 439 -1.90 -3.90 -11.87
N CYS A 440 -0.75 -3.29 -11.67
CA CYS A 440 0.46 -3.53 -12.44
C CYS A 440 1.55 -4.12 -11.56
N HIS A 441 2.33 -5.06 -12.12
CA HIS A 441 3.52 -5.59 -11.47
C HIS A 441 4.75 -4.78 -11.87
N ASN A 442 5.62 -4.52 -10.94
CA ASN A 442 6.96 -4.05 -11.23
C ASN A 442 7.93 -5.24 -11.31
N LEU A 443 8.20 -5.74 -12.50
CA LEU A 443 9.18 -6.82 -12.73
C LEU A 443 10.61 -6.27 -12.87
N GLY A 444 11.06 -5.47 -11.90
CA GLY A 444 12.50 -5.25 -11.71
C GLY A 444 13.21 -4.38 -12.72
N VAL A 445 12.55 -3.47 -13.40
CA VAL A 445 13.20 -2.46 -14.26
C VAL A 445 12.88 -1.06 -13.76
N ARG A 446 13.64 -0.65 -12.78
CA ARG A 446 14.03 0.71 -12.39
C ARG A 446 13.02 1.85 -12.63
N ILE A 447 12.14 2.03 -11.68
CA ILE A 447 11.86 3.38 -11.21
C ILE A 447 12.63 3.51 -9.90
N SER A 448 13.62 4.41 -9.87
CA SER A 448 14.48 4.75 -8.71
C SER A 448 14.63 3.68 -7.62
N THR A 449 15.78 3.14 -7.53
CA THR A 449 16.55 2.50 -6.44
C THR A 449 15.84 1.71 -5.31
N ASP A 450 14.52 1.73 -5.13
CA ASP A 450 13.91 1.21 -3.91
C ASP A 450 12.63 0.38 -4.06
N GLU A 451 12.04 0.19 -5.27
CA GLU A 451 10.66 -0.29 -5.29
C GLU A 451 10.35 -1.37 -6.32
N THR A 452 10.39 -2.60 -5.85
CA THR A 452 9.76 -3.78 -6.47
C THR A 452 8.31 -3.95 -5.96
N LYS A 453 7.49 -2.90 -6.02
CA LYS A 453 6.12 -2.92 -5.50
C LYS A 453 5.11 -3.00 -6.64
N ALA A 454 4.01 -3.74 -6.41
CA ALA A 454 2.85 -3.65 -7.28
C ALA A 454 2.24 -2.24 -7.20
N LEU A 455 1.79 -1.71 -8.34
CA LEU A 455 1.16 -0.39 -8.43
C LEU A 455 -0.31 -0.54 -8.83
N VAL A 456 -1.17 0.26 -8.22
CA VAL A 456 -2.57 0.40 -8.64
C VAL A 456 -2.74 1.74 -9.32
N TYR A 457 -3.19 1.73 -10.57
CA TYR A 457 -3.54 2.92 -11.33
C TYR A 457 -5.05 3.11 -11.34
N CYS A 458 -5.51 4.33 -11.17
CA CYS A 458 -6.91 4.71 -11.23
C CYS A 458 -7.18 5.60 -12.46
N TYR A 459 -8.19 5.22 -13.24
CA TYR A 459 -8.63 5.96 -14.42
C TYR A 459 -10.11 6.36 -14.30
N ASP A 460 -10.42 7.61 -14.56
CA ASP A 460 -11.80 8.04 -14.77
C ASP A 460 -12.25 7.63 -16.19
N THR A 461 -13.08 6.61 -16.27
CA THR A 461 -13.55 6.09 -17.57
C THR A 461 -14.39 7.09 -18.34
N LYS A 462 -14.97 8.11 -17.68
CA LYS A 462 -15.75 9.19 -18.31
C LYS A 462 -14.87 10.18 -19.06
N LYS A 463 -13.60 10.27 -18.72
CA LYS A 463 -12.61 11.16 -19.38
C LYS A 463 -11.98 10.52 -20.60
N THR A 464 -12.18 9.22 -20.82
CA THR A 464 -11.69 8.53 -22.02
C THR A 464 -12.48 8.96 -23.23
N THR A 465 -11.79 9.44 -24.25
CA THR A 465 -12.39 9.84 -25.52
C THR A 465 -11.71 9.11 -26.68
N GLU A 466 -12.48 8.91 -27.75
CA GLU A 466 -11.99 8.29 -28.99
C GLU A 466 -10.78 9.05 -29.53
N GLY A 467 -9.74 8.32 -29.93
CA GLY A 467 -8.52 8.87 -30.51
C GLY A 467 -7.64 9.69 -29.57
N LYS A 468 -7.95 9.74 -28.27
CA LYS A 468 -7.15 10.45 -27.26
C LYS A 468 -6.55 9.51 -26.22
N VAL A 469 -5.47 9.96 -25.62
CA VAL A 469 -4.76 9.31 -24.53
C VAL A 469 -5.56 9.42 -23.24
N SER A 470 -5.69 8.30 -22.52
CA SER A 470 -6.21 8.30 -21.15
C SER A 470 -5.04 8.36 -20.20
N THR A 471 -5.01 9.36 -19.34
CA THR A 471 -4.00 9.44 -18.26
C THR A 471 -4.63 8.99 -16.94
N PRO A 472 -3.87 8.29 -16.08
CA PRO A 472 -4.39 7.95 -14.76
C PRO A 472 -4.64 9.22 -13.94
N GLU A 473 -5.69 9.21 -13.14
CA GLU A 473 -5.94 10.30 -12.18
C GLU A 473 -4.92 10.25 -11.04
N TRP A 474 -4.60 9.06 -10.61
CA TRP A 474 -3.58 8.79 -9.61
C TRP A 474 -3.07 7.36 -9.73
N TYR A 475 -1.93 7.10 -9.10
CA TYR A 475 -1.43 5.75 -8.85
C TYR A 475 -0.87 5.66 -7.43
N THR A 476 -0.87 4.46 -6.87
CA THR A 476 -0.31 4.19 -5.54
C THR A 476 0.39 2.84 -5.51
N ALA A 477 1.43 2.75 -4.67
CA ALA A 477 2.11 1.48 -4.44
C ALA A 477 1.34 0.64 -3.42
N VAL A 478 1.23 -0.66 -3.68
CA VAL A 478 0.72 -1.61 -2.71
C VAL A 478 1.78 -1.76 -1.62
N LYS A 479 1.42 -1.44 -0.38
CA LYS A 479 2.32 -1.55 0.77
C LYS A 479 2.53 -3.02 1.12
N GLY A 480 3.78 -3.45 1.20
CA GLY A 480 4.16 -4.80 1.62
C GLY A 480 5.67 -4.99 1.59
N GLU A 481 6.18 -5.98 2.30
CA GLU A 481 7.60 -6.31 2.32
C GLU A 481 7.95 -7.20 1.12
N ASN A 482 8.99 -6.84 0.38
CA ASN A 482 9.70 -7.60 -0.65
C ASN A 482 8.90 -8.16 -1.86
N LYS A 483 9.28 -7.72 -3.07
CA LYS A 483 8.97 -8.30 -4.40
C LYS A 483 7.57 -8.90 -4.54
N GLN A 484 6.54 -8.12 -4.27
CA GLN A 484 5.18 -8.62 -4.34
C GLN A 484 4.65 -8.59 -5.76
N THR A 485 4.21 -9.76 -6.21
CA THR A 485 3.38 -9.89 -7.40
C THR A 485 1.92 -9.93 -6.96
N GLY A 486 1.09 -8.98 -7.42
CA GLY A 486 -0.35 -9.02 -7.17
C GLY A 486 -1.01 -10.05 -8.09
N TYR A 487 -1.82 -10.93 -7.53
CA TYR A 487 -2.52 -11.98 -8.30
C TYR A 487 -4.00 -11.72 -8.50
N GLY A 488 -4.57 -10.78 -7.77
CA GLY A 488 -5.98 -10.45 -7.90
C GLY A 488 -6.26 -9.05 -7.38
N PHE A 489 -7.21 -8.38 -8.01
CA PHE A 489 -7.69 -7.08 -7.60
C PHE A 489 -9.21 -7.00 -7.77
N VAL A 490 -9.89 -6.61 -6.71
CA VAL A 490 -11.34 -6.39 -6.73
C VAL A 490 -11.67 -5.06 -6.06
N VAL A 491 -12.76 -4.45 -6.48
CA VAL A 491 -13.28 -3.21 -5.90
C VAL A 491 -14.67 -3.50 -5.35
N ASP A 492 -14.91 -3.14 -4.09
CA ASP A 492 -16.23 -3.28 -3.48
C ASP A 492 -17.18 -2.16 -3.91
N GLY A 493 -18.46 -2.27 -3.51
CA GLY A 493 -19.49 -1.29 -3.83
C GLY A 493 -19.25 0.11 -3.22
N ASN A 494 -18.35 0.23 -2.25
CA ASN A 494 -18.02 1.47 -1.55
C ASN A 494 -16.71 2.11 -2.08
N GLY A 495 -16.08 1.49 -3.07
CA GLY A 495 -14.83 1.97 -3.67
C GLY A 495 -13.56 1.49 -2.94
N GLY A 496 -13.69 0.57 -1.98
CA GLY A 496 -12.56 -0.11 -1.34
C GLY A 496 -11.88 -1.08 -2.31
N GLY A 497 -10.57 -0.96 -2.49
CA GLY A 497 -9.79 -1.86 -3.35
C GLY A 497 -9.05 -2.93 -2.53
N TYR A 498 -9.17 -4.19 -2.93
CA TYR A 498 -8.52 -5.34 -2.29
C TYR A 498 -7.55 -6.00 -3.25
N VAL A 499 -6.32 -6.14 -2.84
CA VAL A 499 -5.24 -6.76 -3.64
C VAL A 499 -4.80 -8.04 -2.94
N ALA A 500 -4.81 -9.15 -3.68
CA ALA A 500 -4.17 -10.38 -3.24
C ALA A 500 -2.68 -10.34 -3.65
N THR A 501 -1.78 -10.53 -2.70
CA THR A 501 -0.33 -10.57 -2.93
C THR A 501 0.23 -11.86 -2.32
N ASN A 502 1.36 -12.34 -2.83
CA ASN A 502 2.14 -13.41 -2.20
C ASN A 502 3.30 -12.86 -1.35
#